data_eb0d570c305124a134de7d69c9135e50
#
_entry.id   eb0d570c305124a134de7d69c9135e50
#
_cell.length_a   1.000
_cell.length_b   1.000
_cell.length_c   1.000
_cell.angle_alpha   90.00
_cell.angle_beta   90.00
_cell.angle_gamma   90.00
#
_symmetry.space_group_name_H-M   'P 1'
#
loop_
_entity.id
_entity.type
_entity.pdbx_description
1 polymer ?
#
loop_
_entity_poly.entity_id
_entity_poly.type
_entity_poly.pdbx_seq_one_letter_code
_entity_poly.pdbx_strand_id
1 'polypeptide(L)'
;MKMTFRNQSMVFAGSLVLAACAGPGAEPNEESANPTDEQPVIAPPTPEAKPDPEAERIAEDATIERRIRSMAHYAAATAAMERGQRAEALEEFEQAALADPTNEKIVLEVVRMLLAQKEFDKVLALLVKATINPKAPAKMHALLAVAYSQKGKLDLARIAAESAIRKAPGSILGYKTLVQVYEKEMKGGAKRLPQIRKVLDKAFAQKNPPIAFQVELALMAAGYIGLDNAAAKELQPRIRKLLDAAWASKPTIPLMIEQIGRGYRMIEAREEAAAATEALLKALPGNPAVLMQLAQDLILAGKLEEGRIHLEAILKKNPRAWRAHQLLAAVAMDEDEFATAAKHYREAIKLNSRIEQLYFDLVSALLSDEKADEAQKVLGLAKRKFKPNFLQAYFAAMISLEKRDFNQALDDLRRAETIAKNADPTRLNHILYFQMGTTAERAGKFKEAEKYFRQSIGKKPDYATALNYLGYMWADRGENLDEAIKLIDRALKESPNNGAYLDSRAWALYKQGKIKEALEWQLKALKQTEEGDAEIFLHLGEMYLKLKQPKAAREYLDKAAAIKDIEPDVKARIQAVLKQLP
;
A
#
# COMPACT_ATOMS: atom_id res chain seq x y z
N MET A 1 -2.74 34.51 6.55
CA MET A 1 -2.50 33.08 6.82
C MET A 1 -3.10 32.20 5.74
N LYS A 2 -2.83 32.55 4.53
CA LYS A 2 -3.11 31.68 3.39
C LYS A 2 -1.78 31.08 2.99
N MET A 3 -1.43 29.90 3.60
CA MET A 3 -0.29 29.13 3.11
C MET A 3 -0.32 29.16 1.60
N THR A 4 0.76 29.63 0.98
CA THR A 4 0.86 29.63 -0.47
C THR A 4 0.53 28.24 -0.98
N PHE A 5 -0.31 28.15 -1.99
CA PHE A 5 -0.82 26.92 -2.62
C PHE A 5 0.30 25.91 -2.96
N ARG A 6 1.51 26.42 -3.06
CA ARG A 6 2.76 25.70 -3.34
C ARG A 6 3.04 24.55 -2.36
N ASN A 7 2.86 24.77 -1.03
CA ASN A 7 3.13 23.74 -0.03
C ASN A 7 2.02 22.68 0.16
N GLN A 8 0.77 22.99 -0.21
CA GLN A 8 -0.34 22.01 -0.06
C GLN A 8 -0.51 21.10 -1.27
N SER A 9 -0.20 21.57 -2.47
CA SER A 9 -0.25 20.75 -3.69
C SER A 9 0.86 19.69 -3.73
N MET A 10 2.03 19.98 -3.17
CA MET A 10 3.17 19.05 -3.11
C MET A 10 2.91 17.84 -2.22
N VAL A 11 2.25 18.02 -1.05
CA VAL A 11 1.93 16.89 -0.15
C VAL A 11 1.00 15.87 -0.80
N PHE A 12 0.17 16.29 -1.76
CA PHE A 12 -0.76 15.40 -2.46
C PHE A 12 -0.14 14.72 -3.69
N ALA A 13 0.78 15.40 -4.39
CA ALA A 13 1.44 14.84 -5.57
C ALA A 13 2.48 13.76 -5.21
N GLY A 14 3.30 13.98 -4.17
CA GLY A 14 4.28 12.99 -3.69
C GLY A 14 3.64 11.73 -3.11
N SER A 15 2.49 11.87 -2.41
CA SER A 15 1.78 10.73 -1.81
C SER A 15 0.96 9.91 -2.82
N LEU A 16 0.55 10.48 -3.95
CA LEU A 16 -0.25 9.77 -4.96
C LEU A 16 0.56 8.81 -5.84
N VAL A 17 1.83 9.10 -6.06
CA VAL A 17 2.73 8.24 -6.85
C VAL A 17 3.05 6.93 -6.12
N LEU A 18 2.99 6.91 -4.76
CA LEU A 18 3.31 5.75 -3.92
C LEU A 18 2.07 4.96 -3.44
N ALA A 19 0.85 5.53 -3.53
CA ALA A 19 -0.37 4.92 -2.95
C ALA A 19 -1.11 3.94 -3.88
N ALA A 20 -0.62 3.65 -5.07
CA ALA A 20 -1.29 2.76 -6.03
C ALA A 20 -1.24 1.25 -5.68
N CYS A 21 -0.65 0.87 -4.53
CA CYS A 21 -0.47 -0.53 -4.13
C CYS A 21 -1.17 -0.97 -2.83
N ALA A 22 -2.00 -0.14 -2.18
CA ALA A 22 -2.68 -0.52 -0.94
C ALA A 22 -4.21 -0.53 -1.09
N GLY A 23 -4.82 -1.70 -0.92
CA GLY A 23 -6.28 -1.91 -0.88
C GLY A 23 -6.87 -1.64 0.52
N PRO A 24 -8.21 -1.54 0.66
CA PRO A 24 -8.86 -0.93 1.83
C PRO A 24 -9.04 -1.89 3.01
N GLY A 25 -8.86 -1.39 4.23
CA GLY A 25 -9.16 -2.05 5.49
C GLY A 25 -10.49 -1.60 6.11
N ALA A 26 -11.19 -2.52 6.76
CA ALA A 26 -12.41 -2.28 7.55
C ALA A 26 -12.18 -2.67 9.01
N GLU A 27 -12.78 -1.92 9.93
CA GLU A 27 -12.63 -2.07 11.40
C GLU A 27 -13.50 -3.18 12.03
N PRO A 28 -13.11 -3.70 13.23
CA PRO A 28 -13.81 -4.81 13.90
C PRO A 28 -14.66 -4.39 15.11
N ASN A 29 -15.67 -5.20 15.45
CA ASN A 29 -16.34 -5.21 16.75
C ASN A 29 -16.02 -6.51 17.50
N GLU A 30 -15.79 -6.36 18.82
CA GLU A 30 -15.52 -7.44 19.77
C GLU A 30 -16.80 -8.10 20.28
N GLU A 31 -16.75 -9.41 20.55
CA GLU A 31 -17.37 -10.01 21.74
C GLU A 31 -16.85 -11.43 22.02
N SER A 32 -16.71 -11.71 23.28
CA SER A 32 -16.03 -12.82 23.92
C SER A 32 -16.94 -14.04 24.17
N ALA A 33 -16.37 -15.25 24.18
CA ALA A 33 -16.71 -16.30 25.15
C ALA A 33 -15.76 -17.52 25.05
N ASN A 34 -15.28 -17.94 26.20
CA ASN A 34 -14.51 -19.17 26.42
C ASN A 34 -15.45 -20.37 26.65
N PRO A 35 -15.08 -21.58 26.29
CA PRO A 35 -15.23 -22.67 27.22
C PRO A 35 -14.06 -23.67 27.27
N THR A 36 -13.88 -24.16 28.45
CA THR A 36 -13.04 -25.15 29.11
C THR A 36 -12.69 -26.42 28.32
N ASP A 37 -11.37 -26.79 28.41
CA ASP A 37 -10.78 -28.05 27.97
C ASP A 37 -10.97 -29.19 28.98
N GLU A 38 -11.45 -30.34 28.51
CA GLU A 38 -11.23 -31.65 29.13
C GLU A 38 -10.37 -32.53 28.20
N GLN A 39 -9.23 -32.99 28.70
CA GLN A 39 -8.34 -33.90 28.00
C GLN A 39 -8.73 -35.37 28.21
N PRO A 40 -8.76 -36.23 27.21
CA PRO A 40 -8.90 -37.67 27.39
C PRO A 40 -7.56 -38.34 27.73
N VAL A 41 -7.58 -39.16 28.74
CA VAL A 41 -6.47 -39.98 29.23
C VAL A 41 -6.18 -41.10 28.19
N ILE A 42 -4.94 -41.18 27.70
CA ILE A 42 -4.47 -42.23 26.79
C ILE A 42 -3.92 -43.37 27.62
N ALA A 43 -4.46 -44.57 27.42
CA ALA A 43 -3.95 -45.81 28.01
C ALA A 43 -2.59 -46.22 27.37
N PRO A 44 -1.71 -46.91 28.09
CA PRO A 44 -0.38 -47.32 27.58
C PRO A 44 -0.50 -48.39 26.47
N PRO A 45 0.42 -48.39 25.50
CA PRO A 45 0.38 -49.35 24.39
C PRO A 45 0.68 -50.78 24.86
N THR A 46 -0.17 -51.70 24.42
CA THR A 46 0.08 -53.13 24.51
C THR A 46 1.33 -53.54 23.69
N PRO A 47 2.14 -54.48 24.13
CA PRO A 47 3.33 -54.93 23.36
C PRO A 47 2.92 -55.58 22.03
N GLU A 48 3.50 -55.09 20.93
CA GLU A 48 3.28 -55.63 19.60
C GLU A 48 3.72 -57.11 19.55
N ALA A 49 2.80 -57.97 19.15
CA ALA A 49 3.11 -59.36 18.87
C ALA A 49 4.05 -59.45 17.64
N LYS A 50 5.08 -60.32 17.68
CA LYS A 50 5.96 -60.54 16.52
C LYS A 50 5.10 -60.98 15.34
N PRO A 51 5.28 -60.40 14.14
CA PRO A 51 4.51 -60.77 12.98
C PRO A 51 4.75 -62.24 12.58
N ASP A 52 3.69 -62.86 12.09
CA ASP A 52 3.74 -64.24 11.58
C ASP A 52 4.60 -64.27 10.29
N PRO A 53 5.67 -65.09 10.23
CA PRO A 53 6.58 -65.19 9.08
C PRO A 53 5.87 -65.53 7.77
N GLU A 54 4.75 -66.26 7.82
CA GLU A 54 3.97 -66.63 6.65
C GLU A 54 3.12 -65.43 6.15
N ALA A 55 2.58 -64.62 7.07
CA ALA A 55 1.90 -63.39 6.75
C ALA A 55 2.86 -62.32 6.15
N GLU A 56 4.11 -62.25 6.64
CA GLU A 56 5.15 -61.40 6.05
C GLU A 56 5.49 -61.79 4.62
N ARG A 57 5.66 -63.09 4.33
CA ARG A 57 5.95 -63.61 2.99
C ARG A 57 4.83 -63.34 2.01
N ILE A 58 3.57 -63.56 2.41
CA ILE A 58 2.38 -63.24 1.59
C ILE A 58 2.30 -61.76 1.28
N ALA A 59 2.59 -60.89 2.25
CA ALA A 59 2.61 -59.43 2.06
C ALA A 59 3.75 -58.96 1.13
N GLU A 60 4.90 -59.65 1.18
CA GLU A 60 6.04 -59.39 0.30
C GLU A 60 5.74 -59.80 -1.15
N ASP A 61 5.19 -60.98 -1.37
CA ASP A 61 4.77 -61.49 -2.70
C ASP A 61 3.71 -60.55 -3.32
N ALA A 62 2.70 -60.12 -2.55
CA ALA A 62 1.70 -59.18 -3.00
C ALA A 62 2.29 -57.79 -3.34
N THR A 63 3.39 -57.42 -2.68
CA THR A 63 4.11 -56.17 -2.98
C THR A 63 4.89 -56.28 -4.30
N ILE A 64 5.52 -57.43 -4.54
CA ILE A 64 6.23 -57.71 -5.78
C ILE A 64 5.29 -57.74 -6.96
N GLU A 65 4.15 -58.41 -6.85
CA GLU A 65 3.12 -58.43 -7.92
C GLU A 65 2.60 -57.04 -8.27
N ARG A 66 2.34 -56.22 -7.25
CA ARG A 66 1.90 -54.80 -7.49
C ARG A 66 2.95 -54.03 -8.26
N ARG A 67 4.23 -54.16 -7.92
CA ARG A 67 5.34 -53.50 -8.61
C ARG A 67 5.48 -53.97 -10.04
N ILE A 68 5.40 -55.28 -10.30
CA ILE A 68 5.49 -55.84 -11.65
C ILE A 68 4.35 -55.27 -12.52
N ARG A 69 3.11 -55.28 -12.02
CA ARG A 69 1.95 -54.75 -12.72
C ARG A 69 2.09 -53.25 -13.01
N SER A 70 2.54 -52.48 -12.03
CA SER A 70 2.80 -51.04 -12.18
C SER A 70 3.87 -50.76 -13.26
N MET A 71 4.96 -51.52 -13.25
CA MET A 71 6.03 -51.37 -14.25
C MET A 71 5.57 -51.76 -15.66
N ALA A 72 4.72 -52.80 -15.81
CA ALA A 72 4.17 -53.20 -17.11
C ALA A 72 3.33 -52.09 -17.73
N HIS A 73 2.42 -51.49 -16.96
CA HIS A 73 1.61 -50.33 -17.40
C HIS A 73 2.50 -49.11 -17.68
N TYR A 74 3.54 -48.86 -16.86
CA TYR A 74 4.44 -47.72 -17.11
C TYR A 74 5.22 -47.90 -18.42
N ALA A 75 5.66 -49.12 -18.73
CA ALA A 75 6.32 -49.44 -20.00
C ALA A 75 5.37 -49.28 -21.19
N ALA A 76 4.11 -49.74 -21.06
CA ALA A 76 3.07 -49.55 -22.08
C ALA A 76 2.78 -48.06 -22.32
N ALA A 77 2.70 -47.27 -21.24
CA ALA A 77 2.52 -45.81 -21.32
C ALA A 77 3.67 -45.13 -22.07
N THR A 78 4.91 -45.50 -21.75
CA THR A 78 6.11 -44.96 -22.42
C THR A 78 6.11 -45.30 -23.92
N ALA A 79 5.79 -46.53 -24.28
CA ALA A 79 5.68 -46.95 -25.67
C ALA A 79 4.54 -46.22 -26.43
N ALA A 80 3.41 -45.98 -25.79
CA ALA A 80 2.32 -45.16 -26.34
C ALA A 80 2.75 -43.71 -26.55
N MET A 81 3.54 -43.12 -25.62
CA MET A 81 4.10 -41.76 -25.79
C MET A 81 5.03 -41.68 -27.00
N GLU A 82 5.90 -42.66 -27.22
CA GLU A 82 6.80 -42.71 -28.38
C GLU A 82 6.03 -42.81 -29.70
N ARG A 83 4.91 -43.52 -29.69
CA ARG A 83 3.97 -43.57 -30.85
C ARG A 83 3.11 -42.31 -31.06
N GLY A 84 3.24 -41.32 -30.13
CA GLY A 84 2.43 -40.09 -30.16
C GLY A 84 0.96 -40.25 -29.68
N GLN A 85 0.64 -41.40 -29.10
CA GLN A 85 -0.69 -41.78 -28.62
C GLN A 85 -0.94 -41.26 -27.20
N ARG A 86 -1.02 -39.93 -27.04
CA ARG A 86 -1.01 -39.28 -25.72
C ARG A 86 -2.17 -39.68 -24.81
N ALA A 87 -3.37 -39.94 -25.37
CA ALA A 87 -4.51 -40.33 -24.57
C ALA A 87 -4.34 -41.72 -23.98
N GLU A 88 -3.89 -42.71 -24.78
CA GLU A 88 -3.59 -44.07 -24.38
C GLU A 88 -2.43 -44.09 -23.35
N ALA A 89 -1.37 -43.30 -23.59
CA ALA A 89 -0.26 -43.17 -22.67
C ALA A 89 -0.72 -42.67 -21.29
N LEU A 90 -1.61 -41.68 -21.22
CA LEU A 90 -2.11 -41.17 -19.94
C LEU A 90 -2.94 -42.22 -19.21
N GLU A 91 -3.78 -42.98 -19.93
CA GLU A 91 -4.57 -44.06 -19.34
C GLU A 91 -3.67 -45.16 -18.76
N GLU A 92 -2.64 -45.57 -19.49
CA GLU A 92 -1.66 -46.53 -19.03
C GLU A 92 -0.82 -46.03 -17.85
N PHE A 93 -0.44 -44.72 -17.85
CA PHE A 93 0.21 -44.10 -16.68
C PHE A 93 -0.72 -44.08 -15.45
N GLU A 94 -2.01 -43.83 -15.64
CA GLU A 94 -3.00 -43.89 -14.56
C GLU A 94 -3.09 -45.31 -13.99
N GLN A 95 -3.16 -46.32 -14.85
CA GLN A 95 -3.19 -47.72 -14.43
C GLN A 95 -1.88 -48.11 -13.70
N ALA A 96 -0.72 -47.65 -14.15
CA ALA A 96 0.55 -47.86 -13.48
C ALA A 96 0.53 -47.33 -12.03
N ALA A 97 0.04 -46.08 -11.83
CA ALA A 97 -0.07 -45.46 -10.52
C ALA A 97 -1.14 -46.11 -9.62
N LEU A 98 -2.24 -46.59 -10.21
CA LEU A 98 -3.30 -47.29 -9.48
C LEU A 98 -2.88 -48.74 -9.10
N ALA A 99 -2.02 -49.39 -9.88
CA ALA A 99 -1.49 -50.72 -9.59
C ALA A 99 -0.53 -50.72 -8.39
N ASP A 100 0.32 -49.68 -8.27
CA ASP A 100 1.18 -49.48 -7.09
C ASP A 100 1.07 -48.02 -6.55
N PRO A 101 0.05 -47.71 -5.77
CA PRO A 101 -0.12 -46.39 -5.17
C PRO A 101 0.98 -46.01 -4.15
N THR A 102 1.85 -46.93 -3.81
CA THR A 102 2.99 -46.68 -2.90
C THR A 102 4.23 -46.17 -3.62
N ASN A 103 4.27 -46.29 -4.96
CA ASN A 103 5.33 -45.72 -5.77
C ASN A 103 5.20 -44.22 -5.93
N GLU A 104 5.89 -43.50 -5.04
CA GLU A 104 5.82 -42.04 -4.98
C GLU A 104 6.12 -41.37 -6.34
N LYS A 105 7.13 -41.84 -7.06
CA LYS A 105 7.57 -41.23 -8.31
C LYS A 105 6.49 -41.32 -9.38
N ILE A 106 5.94 -42.50 -9.61
CA ILE A 106 4.89 -42.73 -10.60
C ILE A 106 3.62 -41.94 -10.21
N VAL A 107 3.17 -42.05 -8.96
CA VAL A 107 1.98 -41.36 -8.47
C VAL A 107 2.11 -39.86 -8.67
N LEU A 108 3.22 -39.22 -8.28
CA LEU A 108 3.42 -37.77 -8.41
C LEU A 108 3.53 -37.33 -9.87
N GLU A 109 4.10 -38.15 -10.74
CA GLU A 109 4.16 -37.87 -12.18
C GLU A 109 2.78 -37.91 -12.81
N VAL A 110 2.00 -38.93 -12.56
CA VAL A 110 0.64 -39.08 -13.06
C VAL A 110 -0.30 -38.02 -12.52
N VAL A 111 -0.22 -37.72 -11.21
CA VAL A 111 -1.01 -36.62 -10.61
C VAL A 111 -0.69 -35.29 -11.29
N ARG A 112 0.57 -35.01 -11.64
CA ARG A 112 0.95 -33.78 -12.34
C ARG A 112 0.32 -33.70 -13.73
N MET A 113 0.31 -34.84 -14.47
CA MET A 113 -0.33 -34.93 -15.79
C MET A 113 -1.85 -34.72 -15.70
N LEU A 114 -2.52 -35.39 -14.75
CA LEU A 114 -3.96 -35.27 -14.52
C LEU A 114 -4.36 -33.86 -14.07
N LEU A 115 -3.58 -33.20 -13.21
CA LEU A 115 -3.80 -31.81 -12.78
C LEU A 115 -3.68 -30.83 -13.97
N ALA A 116 -2.73 -31.05 -14.88
CA ALA A 116 -2.59 -30.22 -16.08
C ALA A 116 -3.81 -30.33 -16.99
N GLN A 117 -4.50 -31.46 -16.99
CA GLN A 117 -5.77 -31.69 -17.74
C GLN A 117 -7.02 -31.34 -16.92
N LYS A 118 -6.87 -30.91 -15.66
CA LYS A 118 -7.97 -30.61 -14.72
C LYS A 118 -8.85 -31.82 -14.37
N GLU A 119 -8.31 -33.05 -14.49
CA GLU A 119 -8.98 -34.31 -14.18
C GLU A 119 -8.99 -34.56 -12.66
N PHE A 120 -9.65 -33.67 -11.91
CA PHE A 120 -9.62 -33.69 -10.45
C PHE A 120 -10.24 -34.96 -9.84
N ASP A 121 -11.21 -35.60 -10.47
CA ASP A 121 -11.82 -36.84 -9.96
C ASP A 121 -10.82 -37.99 -9.99
N LYS A 122 -10.04 -38.12 -11.07
CA LYS A 122 -8.97 -39.11 -11.21
C LYS A 122 -7.83 -38.84 -10.24
N VAL A 123 -7.45 -37.57 -10.07
CA VAL A 123 -6.47 -37.14 -9.05
C VAL A 123 -6.92 -37.57 -7.66
N LEU A 124 -8.19 -37.35 -7.30
CA LEU A 124 -8.74 -37.75 -6.01
C LEU A 124 -8.71 -39.27 -5.83
N ALA A 125 -9.19 -40.03 -6.82
CA ALA A 125 -9.21 -41.49 -6.76
C ALA A 125 -7.81 -42.07 -6.51
N LEU A 126 -6.79 -41.55 -7.20
CA LEU A 126 -5.41 -41.98 -7.06
C LEU A 126 -4.81 -41.55 -5.71
N LEU A 127 -4.92 -40.28 -5.35
CA LEU A 127 -4.29 -39.78 -4.12
C LEU A 127 -4.96 -40.29 -2.85
N VAL A 128 -6.26 -40.57 -2.85
CA VAL A 128 -6.94 -41.20 -1.71
C VAL A 128 -6.33 -42.60 -1.47
N LYS A 129 -6.17 -43.41 -2.53
CA LYS A 129 -5.51 -44.71 -2.41
C LYS A 129 -4.06 -44.60 -1.95
N ALA A 130 -3.30 -43.68 -2.54
CA ALA A 130 -1.88 -43.49 -2.20
C ALA A 130 -1.66 -43.01 -0.75
N THR A 131 -2.57 -42.19 -0.22
CA THR A 131 -2.45 -41.63 1.14
C THR A 131 -3.00 -42.51 2.25
N ILE A 132 -3.62 -43.67 1.94
CA ILE A 132 -3.91 -44.72 2.92
C ILE A 132 -2.62 -45.27 3.52
N ASN A 133 -1.55 -45.32 2.73
CA ASN A 133 -0.24 -45.74 3.23
C ASN A 133 0.27 -44.75 4.29
N PRO A 134 0.54 -45.19 5.54
CA PRO A 134 1.08 -44.32 6.58
C PRO A 134 2.42 -43.68 6.21
N LYS A 135 3.18 -44.26 5.28
CA LYS A 135 4.47 -43.77 4.77
C LYS A 135 4.30 -42.77 3.60
N ALA A 136 3.07 -42.51 3.13
CA ALA A 136 2.83 -41.55 2.05
C ALA A 136 3.44 -40.18 2.38
N PRO A 137 4.19 -39.56 1.45
CA PRO A 137 4.88 -38.30 1.73
C PRO A 137 3.93 -37.13 1.87
N ALA A 138 4.35 -36.11 2.63
CA ALA A 138 3.56 -34.87 2.87
C ALA A 138 3.05 -34.23 1.57
N LYS A 139 3.83 -34.30 0.49
CA LYS A 139 3.47 -33.74 -0.82
C LYS A 139 2.20 -34.36 -1.40
N MET A 140 2.00 -35.69 -1.24
CA MET A 140 0.75 -36.32 -1.69
C MET A 140 -0.46 -35.81 -0.91
N HIS A 141 -0.34 -35.66 0.41
CA HIS A 141 -1.40 -35.09 1.24
C HIS A 141 -1.71 -33.62 0.89
N ALA A 142 -0.69 -32.82 0.56
CA ALA A 142 -0.89 -31.46 0.10
C ALA A 142 -1.61 -31.42 -1.27
N LEU A 143 -1.24 -32.28 -2.22
CA LEU A 143 -1.91 -32.39 -3.52
C LEU A 143 -3.35 -32.90 -3.38
N LEU A 144 -3.59 -33.84 -2.45
CA LEU A 144 -4.94 -34.29 -2.11
C LEU A 144 -5.81 -33.15 -1.57
N ALA A 145 -5.23 -32.29 -0.71
CA ALA A 145 -5.93 -31.10 -0.21
C ALA A 145 -6.28 -30.13 -1.34
N VAL A 146 -5.35 -29.89 -2.29
CA VAL A 146 -5.63 -29.07 -3.49
C VAL A 146 -6.78 -29.67 -4.30
N ALA A 147 -6.76 -30.97 -4.57
CA ALA A 147 -7.80 -31.63 -5.36
C ALA A 147 -9.18 -31.58 -4.66
N TYR A 148 -9.25 -31.85 -3.35
CA TYR A 148 -10.47 -31.66 -2.56
C TYR A 148 -10.97 -30.23 -2.59
N SER A 149 -10.07 -29.26 -2.44
CA SER A 149 -10.41 -27.83 -2.52
C SER A 149 -11.00 -27.46 -3.87
N GLN A 150 -10.43 -27.96 -4.98
CA GLN A 150 -10.99 -27.71 -6.32
C GLN A 150 -12.41 -28.27 -6.51
N LYS A 151 -12.70 -29.40 -5.88
CA LYS A 151 -14.04 -30.01 -5.88
C LYS A 151 -14.99 -29.41 -4.82
N GLY A 152 -14.57 -28.38 -4.08
CA GLY A 152 -15.40 -27.74 -3.05
C GLY A 152 -15.56 -28.54 -1.74
N LYS A 153 -14.81 -29.65 -1.57
CA LYS A 153 -14.83 -30.50 -0.36
C LYS A 153 -13.87 -29.92 0.68
N LEU A 154 -14.18 -28.73 1.23
CA LEU A 154 -13.22 -27.92 1.99
C LEU A 154 -12.80 -28.58 3.32
N ASP A 155 -13.71 -29.29 4.02
CA ASP A 155 -13.36 -30.01 5.25
C ASP A 155 -12.32 -31.11 5.00
N LEU A 156 -12.51 -31.89 3.93
CA LEU A 156 -11.54 -32.93 3.55
C LEU A 156 -10.21 -32.30 3.09
N ALA A 157 -10.25 -31.17 2.40
CA ALA A 157 -9.09 -30.42 2.01
C ALA A 157 -8.28 -29.95 3.24
N ARG A 158 -8.95 -29.46 4.27
CA ARG A 158 -8.32 -29.03 5.53
C ARG A 158 -7.62 -30.21 6.22
N ILE A 159 -8.32 -31.34 6.40
CA ILE A 159 -7.76 -32.56 7.02
C ILE A 159 -6.51 -33.03 6.26
N ALA A 160 -6.56 -33.05 4.94
CA ALA A 160 -5.42 -33.45 4.10
C ALA A 160 -4.24 -32.48 4.22
N ALA A 161 -4.49 -31.16 4.23
CA ALA A 161 -3.45 -30.14 4.41
C ALA A 161 -2.80 -30.23 5.81
N GLU A 162 -3.59 -30.43 6.86
CA GLU A 162 -3.08 -30.66 8.21
C GLU A 162 -2.23 -31.95 8.30
N SER A 163 -2.64 -33.00 7.58
CA SER A 163 -1.83 -34.23 7.46
C SER A 163 -0.50 -33.97 6.77
N ALA A 164 -0.46 -33.14 5.73
CA ALA A 164 0.79 -32.73 5.09
C ALA A 164 1.71 -31.98 6.09
N ILE A 165 1.15 -31.09 6.92
CA ILE A 165 1.91 -30.37 7.97
C ILE A 165 2.46 -31.36 9.02
N ARG A 166 1.64 -32.31 9.50
CA ARG A 166 2.09 -33.30 10.49
C ARG A 166 3.24 -34.16 9.97
N LYS A 167 3.17 -34.53 8.69
CA LYS A 167 4.21 -35.40 8.07
C LYS A 167 5.51 -34.67 7.76
N ALA A 168 5.46 -33.41 7.40
CA ALA A 168 6.64 -32.60 7.13
C ALA A 168 6.48 -31.18 7.69
N PRO A 169 6.64 -30.99 8.99
CA PRO A 169 6.49 -29.67 9.62
C PRO A 169 7.49 -28.62 9.10
N GLY A 170 8.66 -29.04 8.63
CA GLY A 170 9.67 -28.19 8.00
C GLY A 170 9.43 -27.92 6.50
N SER A 171 8.31 -28.37 5.94
CA SER A 171 7.92 -28.07 4.55
C SER A 171 6.82 -27.02 4.52
N ILE A 172 7.03 -25.94 3.80
CA ILE A 172 6.04 -24.86 3.67
C ILE A 172 4.77 -25.28 2.91
N LEU A 173 4.85 -26.37 2.13
CA LEU A 173 3.79 -26.78 1.21
C LEU A 173 2.46 -27.03 1.93
N GLY A 174 2.49 -27.75 3.06
CA GLY A 174 1.29 -28.03 3.86
C GLY A 174 0.64 -26.74 4.40
N TYR A 175 1.45 -25.80 4.90
CA TYR A 175 0.96 -24.51 5.40
C TYR A 175 0.35 -23.65 4.28
N LYS A 176 1.03 -23.56 3.14
CA LYS A 176 0.48 -22.85 1.96
C LYS A 176 -0.86 -23.42 1.53
N THR A 177 -0.95 -24.74 1.45
CA THR A 177 -2.18 -25.41 1.04
C THR A 177 -3.30 -25.18 2.05
N LEU A 178 -3.02 -25.23 3.35
CA LEU A 178 -4.02 -24.96 4.40
C LEU A 178 -4.52 -23.51 4.35
N VAL A 179 -3.63 -22.55 4.14
CA VAL A 179 -3.98 -21.14 3.93
C VAL A 179 -4.87 -20.98 2.71
N GLN A 180 -4.55 -21.60 1.56
CA GLN A 180 -5.37 -21.56 0.35
C GLN A 180 -6.77 -22.17 0.56
N VAL A 181 -6.87 -23.23 1.37
CA VAL A 181 -8.18 -23.81 1.75
C VAL A 181 -9.01 -22.78 2.51
N TYR A 182 -8.44 -22.12 3.52
CA TYR A 182 -9.14 -21.06 4.27
C TYR A 182 -9.49 -19.85 3.40
N GLU A 183 -8.64 -19.46 2.46
CA GLU A 183 -8.96 -18.40 1.50
C GLU A 183 -10.15 -18.75 0.61
N LYS A 184 -10.29 -20.01 0.20
CA LYS A 184 -11.40 -20.46 -0.65
C LYS A 184 -12.69 -20.68 0.12
N GLU A 185 -12.61 -21.15 1.37
CA GLU A 185 -13.76 -21.42 2.26
C GLU A 185 -14.59 -20.17 2.49
N MET A 186 -13.94 -19.02 2.50
CA MET A 186 -14.56 -17.75 2.87
C MET A 186 -14.51 -16.73 1.71
N LYS A 187 -15.37 -16.83 0.72
CA LYS A 187 -15.47 -15.89 -0.41
C LYS A 187 -15.53 -14.41 0.06
N GLY A 188 -14.35 -13.81 0.30
CA GLY A 188 -14.14 -12.38 0.57
C GLY A 188 -14.52 -11.90 1.99
N GLY A 189 -13.54 -11.44 2.79
CA GLY A 189 -13.79 -10.69 4.01
C GLY A 189 -12.81 -10.96 5.17
N ALA A 190 -12.70 -10.01 6.09
CA ALA A 190 -11.81 -9.99 7.25
C ALA A 190 -11.98 -11.16 8.25
N LYS A 191 -13.10 -11.91 8.20
CA LYS A 191 -13.38 -13.06 9.08
C LYS A 191 -12.39 -14.24 8.97
N ARG A 192 -11.45 -14.21 8.03
CA ARG A 192 -10.45 -15.28 7.77
C ARG A 192 -9.13 -15.11 8.49
N LEU A 193 -8.79 -13.88 8.79
CA LEU A 193 -7.50 -13.55 9.39
C LEU A 193 -7.17 -14.39 10.62
N PRO A 194 -8.12 -14.68 11.56
CA PRO A 194 -7.82 -15.47 12.74
C PRO A 194 -7.35 -16.90 12.44
N GLN A 195 -7.97 -17.60 11.46
CA GLN A 195 -7.58 -18.97 11.08
C GLN A 195 -6.24 -18.97 10.35
N ILE A 196 -6.06 -18.05 9.38
CA ILE A 196 -4.79 -17.90 8.68
C ILE A 196 -3.67 -17.54 9.66
N ARG A 197 -3.95 -16.66 10.62
CA ARG A 197 -2.99 -16.28 11.68
C ARG A 197 -2.55 -17.50 12.49
N LYS A 198 -3.48 -18.37 12.91
CA LYS A 198 -3.13 -19.63 13.59
C LYS A 198 -2.19 -20.52 12.74
N VAL A 199 -2.40 -20.60 11.43
CA VAL A 199 -1.53 -21.36 10.53
C VAL A 199 -0.16 -20.70 10.43
N LEU A 200 -0.09 -19.39 10.30
CA LEU A 200 1.15 -18.63 10.27
C LEU A 200 1.92 -18.79 11.58
N ASP A 201 1.25 -18.69 12.73
CA ASP A 201 1.87 -18.86 14.05
C ASP A 201 2.49 -20.25 14.21
N LYS A 202 1.78 -21.29 13.77
CA LYS A 202 2.31 -22.67 13.76
C LYS A 202 3.54 -22.80 12.84
N ALA A 203 3.55 -22.10 11.70
CA ALA A 203 4.69 -22.09 10.79
C ALA A 203 5.88 -21.32 11.38
N PHE A 204 5.65 -20.15 11.97
CA PHE A 204 6.69 -19.36 12.65
C PHE A 204 7.30 -20.06 13.87
N ALA A 205 6.55 -20.96 14.52
CA ALA A 205 7.01 -21.72 15.68
C ALA A 205 7.99 -22.88 15.31
N GLN A 206 8.23 -23.12 14.01
CA GLN A 206 9.16 -24.17 13.61
C GLN A 206 10.59 -23.83 14.04
N LYS A 207 11.26 -24.81 14.68
CA LYS A 207 12.65 -24.68 15.15
C LYS A 207 13.60 -24.95 13.99
N ASN A 208 14.52 -24.00 13.74
CA ASN A 208 15.58 -24.11 12.71
C ASN A 208 15.07 -24.60 11.33
N PRO A 209 14.03 -23.95 10.74
CA PRO A 209 13.52 -24.38 9.45
C PRO A 209 14.53 -24.10 8.34
N PRO A 210 14.52 -24.86 7.23
CA PRO A 210 15.37 -24.61 6.07
C PRO A 210 15.19 -23.17 5.56
N ILE A 211 16.23 -22.58 4.98
CA ILE A 211 16.20 -21.20 4.46
C ILE A 211 15.08 -21.01 3.43
N ALA A 212 14.88 -21.98 2.54
CA ALA A 212 13.77 -21.92 1.58
C ALA A 212 12.39 -21.84 2.26
N PHE A 213 12.20 -22.56 3.38
CA PHE A 213 10.98 -22.45 4.18
C PHE A 213 10.83 -21.04 4.78
N GLN A 214 11.92 -20.49 5.33
CA GLN A 214 11.91 -19.15 5.93
C GLN A 214 11.49 -18.08 4.92
N VAL A 215 12.09 -18.09 3.73
CA VAL A 215 11.78 -17.12 2.65
C VAL A 215 10.34 -17.27 2.17
N GLU A 216 9.89 -18.50 1.95
CA GLU A 216 8.53 -18.74 1.48
C GLU A 216 7.46 -18.42 2.55
N LEU A 217 7.76 -18.66 3.84
CA LEU A 217 6.89 -18.24 4.95
C LEU A 217 6.84 -16.72 5.04
N ALA A 218 7.97 -16.03 4.91
CA ALA A 218 8.04 -14.58 4.90
C ALA A 218 7.17 -13.98 3.78
N LEU A 219 7.30 -14.50 2.56
CA LEU A 219 6.50 -14.06 1.41
C LEU A 219 5.00 -14.34 1.59
N MET A 220 4.65 -15.51 2.14
CA MET A 220 3.26 -15.87 2.42
C MET A 220 2.66 -14.93 3.48
N ALA A 221 3.37 -14.70 4.58
CA ALA A 221 2.89 -13.83 5.67
C ALA A 221 2.80 -12.36 5.23
N ALA A 222 3.74 -11.88 4.39
CA ALA A 222 3.74 -10.53 3.86
C ALA A 222 2.48 -10.20 3.04
N GLY A 223 1.85 -11.20 2.41
CA GLY A 223 0.58 -11.01 1.70
C GLY A 223 -0.60 -10.59 2.57
N TYR A 224 -0.47 -10.67 3.90
CA TYR A 224 -1.54 -10.32 4.85
C TYR A 224 -1.31 -9.03 5.63
N ILE A 225 -0.16 -8.36 5.45
CA ILE A 225 0.18 -7.11 6.15
C ILE A 225 -0.82 -5.99 5.82
N GLY A 226 -1.26 -5.88 4.55
CA GLY A 226 -2.14 -4.80 4.08
C GLY A 226 -3.61 -4.96 4.46
N LEU A 227 -4.01 -6.06 5.11
CA LEU A 227 -5.41 -6.35 5.43
C LEU A 227 -5.86 -5.79 6.79
N ASP A 228 -4.91 -5.54 7.70
CA ASP A 228 -5.19 -5.05 9.05
C ASP A 228 -3.93 -4.40 9.65
N ASN A 229 -4.07 -3.19 10.19
CA ASN A 229 -2.96 -2.46 10.83
C ASN A 229 -2.37 -3.20 12.04
N ALA A 230 -3.20 -3.94 12.80
CA ALA A 230 -2.74 -4.75 13.92
C ALA A 230 -1.92 -5.95 13.43
N ALA A 231 -2.36 -6.62 12.35
CA ALA A 231 -1.61 -7.69 11.70
C ALA A 231 -0.28 -7.18 11.14
N ALA A 232 -0.25 -5.98 10.57
CA ALA A 232 0.99 -5.37 10.09
C ALA A 232 2.02 -5.22 11.22
N LYS A 233 1.63 -4.63 12.36
CA LYS A 233 2.51 -4.41 13.50
C LYS A 233 3.09 -5.71 14.08
N GLU A 234 2.32 -6.79 14.05
CA GLU A 234 2.74 -8.09 14.57
C GLU A 234 3.59 -8.88 13.56
N LEU A 235 3.17 -8.93 12.30
CA LEU A 235 3.80 -9.78 11.28
C LEU A 235 5.10 -9.18 10.74
N GLN A 236 5.18 -7.87 10.57
CA GLN A 236 6.35 -7.19 9.99
C GLN A 236 7.68 -7.56 10.70
N PRO A 237 7.80 -7.50 12.05
CA PRO A 237 9.04 -7.87 12.72
C PRO A 237 9.40 -9.35 12.55
N ARG A 238 8.39 -10.22 12.53
CA ARG A 238 8.58 -11.68 12.36
C ARG A 238 9.05 -12.01 10.95
N ILE A 239 8.45 -11.37 9.94
CA ILE A 239 8.86 -11.51 8.53
C ILE A 239 10.28 -11.00 8.35
N ARG A 240 10.59 -9.80 8.88
CA ARG A 240 11.93 -9.22 8.81
C ARG A 240 12.97 -10.19 9.38
N LYS A 241 12.72 -10.75 10.56
CA LYS A 241 13.64 -11.73 11.18
C LYS A 241 13.95 -12.93 10.29
N LEU A 242 12.95 -13.46 9.56
CA LEU A 242 13.16 -14.58 8.64
C LEU A 242 13.99 -14.16 7.42
N LEU A 243 13.68 -12.97 6.86
CA LEU A 243 14.41 -12.46 5.70
C LEU A 243 15.86 -12.12 6.05
N ASP A 244 16.11 -11.52 7.22
CA ASP A 244 17.46 -11.19 7.70
C ASP A 244 18.28 -12.46 7.94
N ALA A 245 17.67 -13.50 8.52
CA ALA A 245 18.33 -14.80 8.69
C ALA A 245 18.65 -15.47 7.33
N ALA A 246 17.71 -15.38 6.39
CA ALA A 246 17.94 -15.90 5.04
C ALA A 246 19.03 -15.11 4.30
N TRP A 247 19.04 -13.79 4.44
CA TRP A 247 20.05 -12.92 3.84
C TRP A 247 21.44 -13.13 4.43
N ALA A 248 21.52 -13.30 5.76
CA ALA A 248 22.77 -13.59 6.46
C ALA A 248 23.43 -14.91 6.03
N SER A 249 22.67 -15.85 5.44
CA SER A 249 23.20 -17.09 4.87
C SER A 249 23.98 -16.90 3.57
N LYS A 250 24.05 -15.67 3.04
CA LYS A 250 24.71 -15.28 1.78
C LYS A 250 24.25 -16.15 0.60
N PRO A 251 22.97 -16.14 0.23
CA PRO A 251 22.43 -16.96 -0.83
C PRO A 251 23.11 -16.63 -2.18
N THR A 252 23.44 -17.68 -2.94
CA THR A 252 24.06 -17.55 -4.27
C THR A 252 23.09 -17.85 -5.41
N ILE A 253 21.93 -18.46 -5.10
CA ILE A 253 20.91 -18.80 -6.09
C ILE A 253 20.11 -17.55 -6.45
N PRO A 254 20.12 -17.11 -7.73
CA PRO A 254 19.45 -15.85 -8.15
C PRO A 254 17.97 -15.78 -7.75
N LEU A 255 17.24 -16.91 -7.90
CA LEU A 255 15.84 -16.98 -7.51
C LEU A 255 15.62 -16.70 -6.01
N MET A 256 16.50 -17.21 -5.16
CA MET A 256 16.40 -16.99 -3.71
C MET A 256 16.71 -15.54 -3.34
N ILE A 257 17.72 -14.94 -3.98
CA ILE A 257 18.06 -13.53 -3.80
C ILE A 257 16.87 -12.64 -4.21
N GLU A 258 16.26 -12.95 -5.36
CA GLU A 258 15.06 -12.23 -5.85
C GLU A 258 13.89 -12.35 -4.89
N GLN A 259 13.63 -13.56 -4.37
CA GLN A 259 12.56 -13.79 -3.40
C GLN A 259 12.77 -13.03 -2.08
N ILE A 260 14.01 -13.00 -1.58
CA ILE A 260 14.37 -12.21 -0.37
C ILE A 260 14.16 -10.71 -0.64
N GLY A 261 14.67 -10.17 -1.75
CA GLY A 261 14.48 -8.78 -2.13
C GLY A 261 13.01 -8.41 -2.27
N ARG A 262 12.20 -9.30 -2.87
CA ARG A 262 10.75 -9.14 -2.94
C ARG A 262 10.09 -9.13 -1.56
N GLY A 263 10.54 -10.00 -0.65
CA GLY A 263 10.07 -10.00 0.73
C GLY A 263 10.34 -8.69 1.44
N TYR A 264 11.55 -8.14 1.30
CA TYR A 264 11.91 -6.83 1.85
C TYR A 264 11.05 -5.70 1.26
N ARG A 265 10.80 -5.71 -0.05
CA ARG A 265 9.88 -4.72 -0.68
C ARG A 265 8.47 -4.79 -0.09
N MET A 266 7.95 -6.00 0.16
CA MET A 266 6.60 -6.19 0.73
C MET A 266 6.45 -5.66 2.16
N ILE A 267 7.53 -5.58 2.93
CA ILE A 267 7.54 -5.02 4.29
C ILE A 267 8.14 -3.61 4.34
N GLU A 268 8.34 -2.98 3.19
CA GLU A 268 8.93 -1.63 3.05
C GLU A 268 10.35 -1.48 3.64
N ALA A 269 11.09 -2.56 3.74
CA ALA A 269 12.49 -2.58 4.11
C ALA A 269 13.36 -2.20 2.89
N ARG A 270 13.39 -0.90 2.60
CA ARG A 270 13.82 -0.33 1.31
C ARG A 270 15.31 -0.49 1.05
N GLU A 271 16.14 -0.25 2.05
CA GLU A 271 17.60 -0.38 1.95
C GLU A 271 18.01 -1.84 1.71
N GLU A 272 17.40 -2.77 2.45
CA GLU A 272 17.65 -4.20 2.30
C GLU A 272 17.13 -4.74 0.96
N ALA A 273 16.02 -4.20 0.47
CA ALA A 273 15.51 -4.53 -0.86
C ALA A 273 16.50 -4.09 -1.94
N ALA A 274 17.06 -2.88 -1.87
CA ALA A 274 18.07 -2.38 -2.79
C ALA A 274 19.35 -3.24 -2.72
N ALA A 275 19.83 -3.56 -1.53
CA ALA A 275 21.01 -4.42 -1.34
C ALA A 275 20.81 -5.83 -1.94
N ALA A 276 19.63 -6.42 -1.75
CA ALA A 276 19.30 -7.72 -2.35
C ALA A 276 19.25 -7.65 -3.88
N THR A 277 18.68 -6.56 -4.44
CA THR A 277 18.59 -6.39 -5.90
C THR A 277 19.96 -6.08 -6.51
N GLU A 278 20.84 -5.38 -5.80
CA GLU A 278 22.25 -5.19 -6.21
C GLU A 278 23.00 -6.52 -6.27
N ALA A 279 22.83 -7.38 -5.28
CA ALA A 279 23.42 -8.73 -5.29
C ALA A 279 22.83 -9.58 -6.43
N LEU A 280 21.53 -9.44 -6.72
CA LEU A 280 20.91 -10.11 -7.85
C LEU A 280 21.48 -9.62 -9.19
N LEU A 281 21.78 -8.33 -9.32
CA LEU A 281 22.43 -7.78 -10.51
C LEU A 281 23.85 -8.31 -10.68
N LYS A 282 24.60 -8.51 -9.59
CA LYS A 282 25.92 -9.16 -9.61
C LYS A 282 25.82 -10.62 -10.05
N ALA A 283 24.77 -11.32 -9.67
CA ALA A 283 24.51 -12.72 -10.08
C ALA A 283 23.97 -12.82 -11.52
N LEU A 284 23.32 -11.78 -12.04
CA LEU A 284 22.73 -11.71 -13.38
C LEU A 284 23.21 -10.43 -14.11
N PRO A 285 24.49 -10.32 -14.46
CA PRO A 285 25.06 -9.10 -15.02
C PRO A 285 24.36 -8.68 -16.31
N GLY A 286 24.02 -7.39 -16.40
CA GLY A 286 23.41 -6.82 -17.61
C GLY A 286 21.93 -7.15 -17.82
N ASN A 287 21.26 -7.83 -16.90
CA ASN A 287 19.82 -8.10 -17.00
C ASN A 287 19.03 -6.78 -16.89
N PRO A 288 18.29 -6.36 -17.95
CA PRO A 288 17.62 -5.05 -17.97
C PRO A 288 16.50 -4.94 -16.93
N ALA A 289 15.81 -6.06 -16.63
CA ALA A 289 14.73 -6.07 -15.66
C ALA A 289 15.27 -5.89 -14.23
N VAL A 290 16.40 -6.55 -13.92
CA VAL A 290 17.04 -6.42 -12.59
C VAL A 290 17.63 -5.02 -12.43
N LEU A 291 18.24 -4.46 -13.49
CA LEU A 291 18.78 -3.09 -13.46
C LEU A 291 17.68 -2.05 -13.23
N MET A 292 16.53 -2.21 -13.89
CA MET A 292 15.36 -1.35 -13.67
C MET A 292 14.82 -1.47 -12.25
N GLN A 293 14.77 -2.70 -11.70
CA GLN A 293 14.33 -2.94 -10.33
C GLN A 293 15.30 -2.31 -9.32
N LEU A 294 16.61 -2.42 -9.56
CA LEU A 294 17.62 -1.79 -8.70
C LEU A 294 17.46 -0.27 -8.66
N ALA A 295 17.31 0.35 -9.82
CA ALA A 295 17.08 1.80 -9.89
C ALA A 295 15.84 2.21 -9.09
N GLN A 296 14.75 1.44 -9.20
CA GLN A 296 13.51 1.69 -8.45
C GLN A 296 13.71 1.50 -6.95
N ASP A 297 14.38 0.42 -6.51
CA ASP A 297 14.63 0.12 -5.10
C ASP A 297 15.54 1.20 -4.48
N LEU A 298 16.55 1.69 -5.20
CA LEU A 298 17.43 2.79 -4.77
C LEU A 298 16.66 4.09 -4.57
N ILE A 299 15.79 4.46 -5.51
CA ILE A 299 14.95 5.66 -5.40
C ILE A 299 14.04 5.54 -4.17
N LEU A 300 13.39 4.39 -3.97
CA LEU A 300 12.54 4.15 -2.80
C LEU A 300 13.32 4.17 -1.47
N ALA A 301 14.61 3.83 -1.50
CA ALA A 301 15.51 3.93 -0.35
C ALA A 301 16.07 5.36 -0.12
N GLY A 302 15.64 6.35 -0.92
CA GLY A 302 16.13 7.73 -0.83
C GLY A 302 17.49 7.97 -1.50
N LYS A 303 18.05 6.97 -2.18
CA LYS A 303 19.32 7.05 -2.90
C LYS A 303 19.08 7.54 -4.34
N LEU A 304 18.57 8.77 -4.46
CA LEU A 304 18.06 9.31 -5.72
C LEU A 304 19.13 9.36 -6.79
N GLU A 305 20.34 9.84 -6.48
CA GLU A 305 21.43 9.98 -7.43
C GLU A 305 21.94 8.62 -7.94
N GLU A 306 22.10 7.61 -7.07
CA GLU A 306 22.46 6.26 -7.48
C GLU A 306 21.40 5.66 -8.42
N GLY A 307 20.11 5.87 -8.08
CA GLY A 307 18.99 5.46 -8.94
C GLY A 307 19.01 6.15 -10.30
N ARG A 308 19.28 7.46 -10.34
CA ARG A 308 19.41 8.28 -11.57
C ARG A 308 20.48 7.71 -12.50
N ILE A 309 21.69 7.46 -11.98
CA ILE A 309 22.81 6.89 -12.76
C ILE A 309 22.40 5.59 -13.47
N HIS A 310 21.70 4.69 -12.75
CA HIS A 310 21.23 3.45 -13.35
C HIS A 310 20.17 3.67 -14.43
N LEU A 311 19.24 4.61 -14.22
CA LEU A 311 18.20 4.94 -15.20
C LEU A 311 18.79 5.56 -16.48
N GLU A 312 19.76 6.44 -16.37
CA GLU A 312 20.47 7.03 -17.49
C GLU A 312 21.25 5.97 -18.27
N ALA A 313 21.91 5.04 -17.58
CA ALA A 313 22.56 3.90 -18.21
C ALA A 313 21.57 3.00 -18.98
N ILE A 314 20.34 2.83 -18.46
CA ILE A 314 19.26 2.13 -19.17
C ILE A 314 18.89 2.90 -20.45
N LEU A 315 18.66 4.21 -20.35
CA LEU A 315 18.27 5.03 -21.50
C LEU A 315 19.37 5.13 -22.57
N LYS A 316 20.65 5.11 -22.17
CA LYS A 316 21.78 5.05 -23.10
C LYS A 316 21.75 3.79 -23.97
N LYS A 317 21.33 2.64 -23.39
CA LYS A 317 21.20 1.36 -24.12
C LYS A 317 19.86 1.22 -24.83
N ASN A 318 18.79 1.71 -24.23
CA ASN A 318 17.44 1.65 -24.75
C ASN A 318 16.69 2.97 -24.52
N PRO A 319 16.81 3.94 -25.44
CA PRO A 319 16.14 5.24 -25.35
C PRO A 319 14.60 5.15 -25.33
N ARG A 320 14.03 3.98 -25.66
CA ARG A 320 12.57 3.75 -25.66
C ARG A 320 12.05 3.13 -24.38
N ALA A 321 12.86 3.06 -23.32
CA ALA A 321 12.47 2.54 -22.01
C ALA A 321 11.58 3.56 -21.28
N TRP A 322 10.27 3.58 -21.56
CA TRP A 322 9.33 4.55 -21.00
C TRP A 322 9.30 4.58 -19.47
N ARG A 323 9.53 3.43 -18.82
CA ARG A 323 9.61 3.35 -17.34
C ARG A 323 10.82 4.07 -16.78
N ALA A 324 11.96 4.05 -17.50
CA ALA A 324 13.12 4.81 -17.07
C ALA A 324 12.86 6.32 -17.14
N HIS A 325 12.17 6.79 -18.19
CA HIS A 325 11.71 8.18 -18.24
C HIS A 325 10.73 8.52 -17.11
N GLN A 326 9.77 7.63 -16.81
CA GLN A 326 8.83 7.84 -15.69
C GLN A 326 9.55 7.99 -14.35
N LEU A 327 10.53 7.11 -14.06
CA LEU A 327 11.27 7.15 -12.81
C LEU A 327 12.21 8.36 -12.72
N LEU A 328 12.88 8.74 -13.82
CA LEU A 328 13.67 9.98 -13.86
C LEU A 328 12.82 11.22 -13.64
N ALA A 329 11.60 11.23 -14.19
CA ALA A 329 10.66 12.30 -13.91
C ALA A 329 10.26 12.35 -12.43
N ALA A 330 10.04 11.19 -11.79
CA ALA A 330 9.73 11.12 -10.36
C ALA A 330 10.89 11.62 -9.49
N VAL A 331 12.14 11.29 -9.84
CA VAL A 331 13.34 11.82 -9.18
C VAL A 331 13.40 13.34 -9.33
N ALA A 332 13.22 13.86 -10.55
CA ALA A 332 13.23 15.29 -10.80
C ALA A 332 12.09 16.04 -10.07
N MET A 333 10.93 15.39 -9.85
CA MET A 333 9.86 15.95 -9.01
C MET A 333 10.26 16.09 -7.54
N ASP A 334 10.99 15.09 -7.02
CA ASP A 334 11.45 15.09 -5.63
C ASP A 334 12.56 16.12 -5.37
N GLU A 335 13.30 16.48 -6.43
CA GLU A 335 14.35 17.50 -6.41
C GLU A 335 13.86 18.90 -6.85
N ASP A 336 12.55 19.10 -6.96
CA ASP A 336 11.91 20.34 -7.42
C ASP A 336 12.32 20.78 -8.86
N GLU A 337 12.88 19.86 -9.65
CA GLU A 337 13.22 20.07 -11.06
C GLU A 337 12.01 19.87 -11.99
N PHE A 338 10.93 20.64 -11.78
CA PHE A 338 9.63 20.40 -12.40
C PHE A 338 9.65 20.44 -13.94
N ALA A 339 10.46 21.32 -14.54
CA ALA A 339 10.61 21.39 -15.99
C ALA A 339 11.27 20.11 -16.55
N THR A 340 12.29 19.58 -15.86
CA THR A 340 12.95 18.32 -16.19
C THR A 340 11.98 17.14 -16.06
N ALA A 341 11.21 17.10 -14.97
CA ALA A 341 10.17 16.10 -14.73
C ALA A 341 9.13 16.11 -15.86
N ALA A 342 8.61 17.28 -16.24
CA ALA A 342 7.65 17.42 -17.33
C ALA A 342 8.20 16.92 -18.67
N LYS A 343 9.50 17.19 -18.97
CA LYS A 343 10.16 16.66 -20.17
C LYS A 343 10.16 15.14 -20.19
N HIS A 344 10.58 14.50 -19.12
CA HIS A 344 10.64 13.04 -19.02
C HIS A 344 9.25 12.39 -19.05
N TYR A 345 8.23 12.96 -18.37
CA TYR A 345 6.84 12.45 -18.47
C TYR A 345 6.30 12.56 -19.90
N ARG A 346 6.61 13.63 -20.66
CA ARG A 346 6.22 13.74 -22.07
C ARG A 346 6.83 12.62 -22.91
N GLU A 347 8.13 12.31 -22.71
CA GLU A 347 8.77 11.19 -23.42
C GLU A 347 8.15 9.85 -23.02
N ALA A 348 7.86 9.60 -21.73
CA ALA A 348 7.18 8.40 -21.30
C ALA A 348 5.80 8.24 -21.97
N ILE A 349 5.02 9.32 -22.08
CA ILE A 349 3.70 9.32 -22.75
C ILE A 349 3.84 9.03 -24.26
N LYS A 350 4.81 9.61 -24.94
CA LYS A 350 5.08 9.33 -26.36
C LYS A 350 5.36 7.84 -26.60
N LEU A 351 6.11 7.22 -25.69
CA LEU A 351 6.53 5.83 -25.79
C LEU A 351 5.41 4.86 -25.34
N ASN A 352 4.64 5.24 -24.34
CA ASN A 352 3.50 4.45 -23.83
C ASN A 352 2.32 5.33 -23.45
N SER A 353 1.55 5.70 -24.43
CA SER A 353 0.39 6.58 -24.26
C SER A 353 -0.85 5.89 -23.62
N ARG A 354 -0.78 4.60 -23.27
CA ARG A 354 -1.91 3.85 -22.70
C ARG A 354 -1.98 3.95 -21.17
N ILE A 355 -0.97 4.51 -20.53
CA ILE A 355 -0.91 4.64 -19.07
C ILE A 355 -1.49 6.00 -18.68
N GLU A 356 -2.69 5.99 -18.13
CA GLU A 356 -3.41 7.21 -17.73
C GLU A 356 -2.65 8.00 -16.67
N GLN A 357 -1.99 7.31 -15.73
CA GLN A 357 -1.24 7.94 -14.64
C GLN A 357 -0.14 8.88 -15.15
N LEU A 358 0.54 8.56 -16.26
CA LEU A 358 1.57 9.43 -16.83
C LEU A 358 1.04 10.82 -17.21
N TYR A 359 -0.22 10.91 -17.63
CA TYR A 359 -0.84 12.20 -17.95
C TYR A 359 -1.09 13.02 -16.68
N PHE A 360 -1.50 12.36 -15.58
CA PHE A 360 -1.70 13.03 -14.30
C PHE A 360 -0.38 13.47 -13.67
N ASP A 361 0.65 12.62 -13.77
CA ASP A 361 1.99 12.94 -13.30
C ASP A 361 2.55 14.15 -14.07
N LEU A 362 2.34 14.20 -15.39
CA LEU A 362 2.71 15.36 -16.21
C LEU A 362 1.91 16.62 -15.84
N VAL A 363 0.61 16.49 -15.59
CA VAL A 363 -0.23 17.62 -15.14
C VAL A 363 0.28 18.14 -13.79
N SER A 364 0.63 17.25 -12.86
CA SER A 364 1.22 17.63 -11.57
C SER A 364 2.54 18.39 -11.76
N ALA A 365 3.46 17.87 -12.56
CA ALA A 365 4.73 18.52 -12.83
C ALA A 365 4.55 19.92 -13.47
N LEU A 366 3.60 20.05 -14.39
CA LEU A 366 3.29 21.33 -15.03
C LEU A 366 2.65 22.33 -14.09
N LEU A 367 1.81 21.90 -13.15
CA LEU A 367 1.24 22.77 -12.12
C LEU A 367 2.33 23.24 -11.15
N SER A 368 3.25 22.35 -10.75
CA SER A 368 4.39 22.75 -9.91
C SER A 368 5.35 23.70 -10.63
N ASP A 369 5.41 23.65 -11.97
CA ASP A 369 6.18 24.56 -12.85
C ASP A 369 5.37 25.81 -13.26
N GLU A 370 4.22 26.08 -12.62
CA GLU A 370 3.32 27.22 -12.86
C GLU A 370 2.77 27.31 -14.31
N LYS A 371 2.74 26.17 -15.02
CA LYS A 371 2.30 26.07 -16.43
C LYS A 371 0.86 25.54 -16.56
N ALA A 372 -0.09 26.21 -15.92
CA ALA A 372 -1.49 25.79 -15.86
C ALA A 372 -2.14 25.60 -17.25
N ASP A 373 -1.79 26.40 -18.24
CA ASP A 373 -2.34 26.26 -19.60
C ASP A 373 -1.85 25.01 -20.32
N GLU A 374 -0.58 24.62 -20.11
CA GLU A 374 -0.05 23.35 -20.63
C GLU A 374 -0.68 22.17 -19.90
N ALA A 375 -0.82 22.25 -18.56
CA ALA A 375 -1.50 21.26 -17.76
C ALA A 375 -2.93 21.01 -18.25
N GLN A 376 -3.66 22.08 -18.57
CA GLN A 376 -5.03 22.00 -19.12
C GLN A 376 -5.07 21.27 -20.46
N LYS A 377 -4.09 21.52 -21.36
CA LYS A 377 -3.98 20.82 -22.66
C LYS A 377 -3.73 19.32 -22.44
N VAL A 378 -2.82 18.96 -21.54
CA VAL A 378 -2.51 17.56 -21.21
C VAL A 378 -3.72 16.85 -20.59
N LEU A 379 -4.40 17.48 -19.64
CA LEU A 379 -5.62 16.93 -19.06
C LEU A 379 -6.72 16.75 -20.12
N GLY A 380 -6.82 17.68 -21.07
CA GLY A 380 -7.73 17.55 -22.22
C GLY A 380 -7.41 16.33 -23.11
N LEU A 381 -6.14 15.98 -23.28
CA LEU A 381 -5.72 14.74 -23.96
C LEU A 381 -6.17 13.50 -23.15
N ALA A 382 -5.94 13.49 -21.84
CA ALA A 382 -6.35 12.39 -20.97
C ALA A 382 -7.88 12.18 -21.01
N LYS A 383 -8.67 13.26 -20.89
CA LYS A 383 -10.15 13.21 -20.97
C LYS A 383 -10.70 12.66 -22.29
N ARG A 384 -10.00 12.88 -23.42
CA ARG A 384 -10.39 12.30 -24.72
C ARG A 384 -10.04 10.81 -24.85
N LYS A 385 -9.05 10.35 -24.11
CA LYS A 385 -8.50 9.00 -24.26
C LYS A 385 -9.03 8.00 -23.25
N PHE A 386 -9.32 8.45 -22.04
CA PHE A 386 -9.72 7.62 -20.91
C PHE A 386 -11.12 7.95 -20.43
N LYS A 387 -11.75 6.99 -19.74
CA LYS A 387 -13.08 7.21 -19.15
C LYS A 387 -13.02 8.23 -18.04
N PRO A 388 -14.08 9.05 -17.86
CA PRO A 388 -14.15 9.99 -16.75
C PRO A 388 -13.92 9.30 -15.39
N ASN A 389 -13.04 9.88 -14.57
CA ASN A 389 -12.73 9.37 -13.25
C ASN A 389 -12.43 10.52 -12.27
N PHE A 390 -12.22 10.14 -11.00
CA PHE A 390 -11.94 11.08 -9.92
C PHE A 390 -10.73 11.98 -10.22
N LEU A 391 -9.61 11.40 -10.69
CA LEU A 391 -8.38 12.16 -10.91
C LEU A 391 -8.54 13.21 -12.01
N GLN A 392 -9.29 12.91 -13.07
CA GLN A 392 -9.56 13.90 -14.12
C GLN A 392 -10.33 15.10 -13.60
N ALA A 393 -11.33 14.90 -12.72
CA ALA A 393 -12.08 15.98 -12.11
C ALA A 393 -11.23 16.72 -11.05
N TYR A 394 -10.46 16.01 -10.26
CA TYR A 394 -9.59 16.58 -9.26
C TYR A 394 -8.50 17.48 -9.89
N PHE A 395 -7.79 16.99 -10.91
CA PHE A 395 -6.78 17.81 -11.60
C PHE A 395 -7.38 18.96 -12.39
N ALA A 396 -8.63 18.86 -12.89
CA ALA A 396 -9.34 20.00 -13.45
C ALA A 396 -9.52 21.10 -12.40
N ALA A 397 -9.91 20.71 -11.18
CA ALA A 397 -10.03 21.65 -10.08
C ALA A 397 -8.69 22.29 -9.71
N MET A 398 -7.59 21.51 -9.66
CA MET A 398 -6.26 22.04 -9.36
C MET A 398 -5.82 23.08 -10.40
N ILE A 399 -6.06 22.81 -11.68
CA ILE A 399 -5.79 23.77 -12.76
C ILE A 399 -6.62 25.05 -12.60
N SER A 400 -7.91 24.92 -12.26
CA SER A 400 -8.78 26.07 -12.04
C SER A 400 -8.36 26.89 -10.82
N LEU A 401 -7.86 26.23 -9.77
CA LEU A 401 -7.30 26.91 -8.59
C LEU A 401 -6.04 27.71 -8.93
N GLU A 402 -5.15 27.14 -9.73
CA GLU A 402 -3.94 27.83 -10.18
C GLU A 402 -4.30 29.07 -11.03
N LYS A 403 -5.35 28.97 -11.83
CA LYS A 403 -5.89 30.11 -12.59
C LYS A 403 -6.75 31.08 -11.76
N ARG A 404 -6.89 30.83 -10.46
CA ARG A 404 -7.75 31.59 -9.54
C ARG A 404 -9.25 31.60 -9.91
N ASP A 405 -9.69 30.64 -10.71
CA ASP A 405 -11.12 30.45 -10.98
C ASP A 405 -11.72 29.53 -9.91
N PHE A 406 -11.97 30.11 -8.74
CA PHE A 406 -12.44 29.38 -7.56
C PHE A 406 -13.85 28.79 -7.73
N ASN A 407 -14.71 29.42 -8.55
CA ASN A 407 -16.03 28.86 -8.83
C ASN A 407 -15.94 27.60 -9.67
N GLN A 408 -15.17 27.62 -10.76
CA GLN A 408 -14.96 26.46 -11.60
C GLN A 408 -14.24 25.34 -10.82
N ALA A 409 -13.24 25.71 -10.02
CA ALA A 409 -12.54 24.75 -9.16
C ALA A 409 -13.48 24.03 -8.19
N LEU A 410 -14.40 24.75 -7.55
CA LEU A 410 -15.38 24.16 -6.65
C LEU A 410 -16.35 23.22 -7.37
N ASP A 411 -16.77 23.56 -8.59
CA ASP A 411 -17.64 22.70 -9.39
C ASP A 411 -16.91 21.42 -9.86
N ASP A 412 -15.64 21.52 -10.21
CA ASP A 412 -14.82 20.35 -10.53
C ASP A 412 -14.56 19.45 -9.31
N LEU A 413 -14.35 20.03 -8.10
CA LEU A 413 -14.25 19.27 -6.85
C LEU A 413 -15.56 18.55 -6.49
N ARG A 414 -16.73 19.20 -6.69
CA ARG A 414 -18.05 18.56 -6.51
C ARG A 414 -18.25 17.40 -7.48
N ARG A 415 -17.75 17.54 -8.72
CA ARG A 415 -17.74 16.44 -9.69
C ARG A 415 -16.85 15.29 -9.22
N ALA A 416 -15.65 15.60 -8.72
CA ALA A 416 -14.74 14.60 -8.12
C ALA A 416 -15.40 13.89 -6.94
N GLU A 417 -16.04 14.63 -6.01
CA GLU A 417 -16.80 14.06 -4.89
C GLU A 417 -17.91 13.12 -5.36
N THR A 418 -18.67 13.49 -6.39
CA THR A 418 -19.75 12.67 -6.93
C THR A 418 -19.22 11.37 -7.53
N ILE A 419 -18.12 11.43 -8.27
CA ILE A 419 -17.47 10.24 -8.84
C ILE A 419 -16.96 9.33 -7.71
N ALA A 420 -16.31 9.91 -6.69
CA ALA A 420 -15.80 9.15 -5.57
C ALA A 420 -16.92 8.44 -4.79
N LYS A 421 -18.06 9.10 -4.54
CA LYS A 421 -19.22 8.46 -3.89
C LYS A 421 -19.69 7.18 -4.58
N ASN A 422 -19.62 7.15 -5.90
CA ASN A 422 -20.14 6.04 -6.69
C ASN A 422 -19.09 4.95 -6.99
N ALA A 423 -17.82 5.31 -7.12
CA ALA A 423 -16.78 4.41 -7.62
C ALA A 423 -15.73 4.03 -6.56
N ASP A 424 -15.35 4.95 -5.67
CA ASP A 424 -14.30 4.74 -4.67
C ASP A 424 -14.53 5.68 -3.46
N PRO A 425 -15.41 5.32 -2.52
CA PRO A 425 -15.71 6.15 -1.35
C PRO A 425 -14.51 6.42 -0.42
N THR A 426 -13.41 5.68 -0.54
CA THR A 426 -12.20 5.90 0.27
C THR A 426 -11.52 7.23 -0.05
N ARG A 427 -11.75 7.78 -1.23
CA ARG A 427 -11.27 9.11 -1.63
C ARG A 427 -12.02 10.27 -0.95
N LEU A 428 -13.16 10.01 -0.31
CA LEU A 428 -13.91 10.98 0.48
C LEU A 428 -13.30 11.13 1.88
N ASN A 429 -12.07 11.60 1.92
CA ASN A 429 -11.29 11.77 3.13
C ASN A 429 -11.28 13.23 3.61
N HIS A 430 -10.65 13.48 4.76
CA HIS A 430 -10.55 14.81 5.36
C HIS A 430 -9.84 15.83 4.47
N ILE A 431 -8.88 15.40 3.65
CA ILE A 431 -8.10 16.28 2.78
C ILE A 431 -8.96 16.82 1.63
N LEU A 432 -9.75 15.95 0.98
CA LEU A 432 -10.66 16.39 -0.08
C LEU A 432 -11.65 17.42 0.44
N TYR A 433 -12.30 17.15 1.59
CA TYR A 433 -13.26 18.09 2.17
C TYR A 433 -12.60 19.39 2.66
N PHE A 434 -11.39 19.33 3.16
CA PHE A 434 -10.61 20.53 3.48
C PHE A 434 -10.35 21.37 2.23
N GLN A 435 -9.90 20.75 1.13
CA GLN A 435 -9.68 21.42 -0.15
C GLN A 435 -10.96 22.05 -0.71
N MET A 436 -12.11 21.36 -0.58
CA MET A 436 -13.42 21.91 -0.96
C MET A 436 -13.79 23.11 -0.07
N GLY A 437 -13.48 23.06 1.21
CA GLY A 437 -13.71 24.14 2.17
C GLY A 437 -12.92 25.39 1.81
N THR A 438 -11.62 25.27 1.60
CA THR A 438 -10.74 26.40 1.22
C THR A 438 -11.12 26.97 -0.15
N THR A 439 -11.51 26.12 -1.09
CA THR A 439 -11.97 26.57 -2.42
C THR A 439 -13.29 27.33 -2.32
N ALA A 440 -14.25 26.85 -1.51
CA ALA A 440 -15.53 27.52 -1.29
C ALA A 440 -15.35 28.88 -0.57
N GLU A 441 -14.43 28.94 0.40
CA GLU A 441 -14.08 30.20 1.08
C GLU A 441 -13.54 31.24 0.08
N ARG A 442 -12.55 30.83 -0.75
CA ARG A 442 -11.98 31.70 -1.79
C ARG A 442 -13.01 32.14 -2.86
N ALA A 443 -14.01 31.29 -3.10
CA ALA A 443 -15.16 31.62 -3.95
C ALA A 443 -16.20 32.53 -3.27
N GLY A 444 -15.99 32.94 -2.01
CA GLY A 444 -16.92 33.74 -1.22
C GLY A 444 -18.16 32.98 -0.72
N LYS A 445 -18.17 31.65 -0.85
CA LYS A 445 -19.29 30.76 -0.47
C LYS A 445 -19.13 30.26 0.97
N PHE A 446 -19.10 31.15 1.94
CA PHE A 446 -18.73 30.86 3.33
C PHE A 446 -19.58 29.80 4.02
N LYS A 447 -20.90 29.74 3.75
CA LYS A 447 -21.75 28.66 4.29
C LYS A 447 -21.37 27.28 3.78
N GLU A 448 -20.96 27.19 2.51
CA GLU A 448 -20.48 25.93 1.95
C GLU A 448 -19.09 25.59 2.47
N ALA A 449 -18.21 26.59 2.62
CA ALA A 449 -16.89 26.41 3.23
C ALA A 449 -17.02 25.80 4.63
N GLU A 450 -17.88 26.38 5.48
CA GLU A 450 -18.19 25.82 6.80
C GLU A 450 -18.63 24.36 6.73
N LYS A 451 -19.58 24.04 5.83
CA LYS A 451 -20.07 22.68 5.65
C LYS A 451 -18.92 21.71 5.32
N TYR A 452 -18.04 22.09 4.39
CA TYR A 452 -16.92 21.23 3.99
C TYR A 452 -15.85 21.12 5.06
N PHE A 453 -15.51 22.20 5.77
CA PHE A 453 -14.59 22.11 6.92
C PHE A 453 -15.15 21.20 8.03
N ARG A 454 -16.45 21.28 8.33
CA ARG A 454 -17.09 20.36 9.28
C ARG A 454 -17.05 18.91 8.81
N GLN A 455 -17.21 18.65 7.50
CA GLN A 455 -17.05 17.31 6.94
C GLN A 455 -15.60 16.81 7.05
N SER A 456 -14.61 17.67 6.81
CA SER A 456 -13.20 17.37 7.00
C SER A 456 -12.91 16.97 8.46
N ILE A 457 -13.37 17.78 9.42
CA ILE A 457 -13.25 17.50 10.87
C ILE A 457 -14.01 16.23 11.24
N GLY A 458 -15.17 15.96 10.65
CA GLY A 458 -15.93 14.72 10.87
C GLY A 458 -15.19 13.47 10.40
N LYS A 459 -14.37 13.56 9.33
CA LYS A 459 -13.52 12.48 8.86
C LYS A 459 -12.24 12.28 9.68
N LYS A 460 -11.71 13.37 10.24
CA LYS A 460 -10.52 13.37 11.11
C LYS A 460 -10.68 14.45 12.18
N PRO A 461 -11.19 14.08 13.38
CA PRO A 461 -11.55 15.03 14.43
C PRO A 461 -10.40 15.87 14.99
N ASP A 462 -9.16 15.38 14.88
CA ASP A 462 -7.91 16.01 15.31
C ASP A 462 -7.15 16.70 14.16
N TYR A 463 -7.78 16.88 13.00
CA TYR A 463 -7.12 17.54 11.86
C TYR A 463 -6.97 19.06 12.13
N ALA A 464 -5.86 19.40 12.77
CA ALA A 464 -5.55 20.74 13.27
C ALA A 464 -5.74 21.83 12.20
N THR A 465 -5.34 21.56 10.96
CA THR A 465 -5.48 22.51 9.86
C THR A 465 -6.94 22.89 9.61
N ALA A 466 -7.86 21.92 9.51
CA ALA A 466 -9.28 22.22 9.27
C ALA A 466 -9.94 22.90 10.48
N LEU A 467 -9.55 22.51 11.70
CA LEU A 467 -10.00 23.15 12.93
C LEU A 467 -9.62 24.63 12.95
N ASN A 468 -8.36 24.93 12.64
CA ASN A 468 -7.87 26.30 12.60
C ASN A 468 -8.52 27.12 11.47
N TYR A 469 -8.65 26.57 10.26
CA TYR A 469 -9.24 27.28 9.11
C TYR A 469 -10.70 27.65 9.36
N LEU A 470 -11.51 26.74 9.91
CA LEU A 470 -12.89 27.05 10.26
C LEU A 470 -12.97 28.10 11.37
N GLY A 471 -12.13 27.98 12.39
CA GLY A 471 -12.04 28.96 13.48
C GLY A 471 -11.62 30.35 12.99
N TYR A 472 -10.56 30.40 12.17
CA TYR A 472 -10.09 31.67 11.58
C TYR A 472 -11.14 32.32 10.66
N MET A 473 -11.76 31.54 9.77
CA MET A 473 -12.82 32.05 8.88
C MET A 473 -13.96 32.70 9.68
N TRP A 474 -14.42 32.11 10.77
CA TRP A 474 -15.42 32.69 11.65
C TRP A 474 -14.89 33.94 12.38
N ALA A 475 -13.66 33.88 12.89
CA ALA A 475 -13.03 34.99 13.59
C ALA A 475 -12.91 36.22 12.68
N ASP A 476 -12.42 36.04 11.46
CA ASP A 476 -12.23 37.13 10.50
C ASP A 476 -13.56 37.80 10.14
N ARG A 477 -14.63 37.01 10.02
CA ARG A 477 -15.99 37.49 9.77
C ARG A 477 -16.71 38.06 11.01
N GLY A 478 -16.13 37.90 12.21
CA GLY A 478 -16.77 38.29 13.47
C GLY A 478 -17.95 37.38 13.86
N GLU A 479 -18.00 36.16 13.35
CA GLU A 479 -19.08 35.17 13.56
C GLU A 479 -18.61 34.09 14.54
N ASN A 480 -19.51 33.56 15.37
CA ASN A 480 -19.27 32.39 16.24
C ASN A 480 -17.93 32.44 17.02
N LEU A 481 -17.54 33.59 17.52
CA LEU A 481 -16.19 33.84 18.10
C LEU A 481 -15.81 32.89 19.23
N ASP A 482 -16.77 32.50 20.08
CA ASP A 482 -16.48 31.56 21.17
C ASP A 482 -16.19 30.12 20.65
N GLU A 483 -16.95 29.69 19.66
CA GLU A 483 -16.72 28.41 18.99
C GLU A 483 -15.43 28.44 18.14
N ALA A 484 -15.14 29.58 17.50
CA ALA A 484 -13.89 29.80 16.78
C ALA A 484 -12.66 29.55 17.70
N ILE A 485 -12.66 30.17 18.89
CA ILE A 485 -11.59 29.97 19.88
C ILE A 485 -11.50 28.50 20.28
N LYS A 486 -12.62 27.81 20.56
CA LYS A 486 -12.58 26.39 20.92
C LYS A 486 -11.98 25.50 19.82
N LEU A 487 -12.28 25.78 18.55
CA LEU A 487 -11.69 25.04 17.44
C LEU A 487 -10.20 25.31 17.31
N ILE A 488 -9.78 26.59 17.42
CA ILE A 488 -8.37 26.97 17.37
C ILE A 488 -7.61 26.39 18.56
N ASP A 489 -8.19 26.39 19.76
CA ASP A 489 -7.57 25.75 20.94
C ASP A 489 -7.37 24.24 20.75
N ARG A 490 -8.30 23.56 20.06
CA ARG A 490 -8.09 22.16 19.66
C ARG A 490 -6.95 22.00 18.66
N ALA A 491 -6.83 22.91 17.69
CA ALA A 491 -5.71 22.89 16.74
C ALA A 491 -4.36 23.12 17.46
N LEU A 492 -4.34 24.05 18.42
CA LEU A 492 -3.16 24.33 19.26
C LEU A 492 -2.79 23.16 20.18
N LYS A 493 -3.75 22.32 20.61
CA LYS A 493 -3.47 21.11 21.36
C LYS A 493 -2.63 20.12 20.55
N GLU A 494 -2.89 20.00 19.24
CA GLU A 494 -2.12 19.13 18.33
C GLU A 494 -0.77 19.76 17.93
N SER A 495 -0.71 21.10 17.87
CA SER A 495 0.51 21.85 17.46
C SER A 495 0.65 23.12 18.27
N PRO A 496 1.16 23.04 19.52
CA PRO A 496 1.15 24.15 20.49
C PRO A 496 1.97 25.39 20.08
N ASN A 497 3.00 25.19 19.26
CA ASN A 497 3.91 26.24 18.82
C ASN A 497 3.69 26.66 17.35
N ASN A 498 2.57 26.30 16.74
CA ASN A 498 2.28 26.74 15.39
C ASN A 498 1.91 28.23 15.37
N GLY A 499 2.81 29.06 14.79
CA GLY A 499 2.66 30.52 14.74
C GLY A 499 1.34 30.98 14.14
N ALA A 500 0.90 30.28 13.11
CA ALA A 500 -0.35 30.55 12.42
C ALA A 500 -1.60 30.26 13.27
N TYR A 501 -1.57 29.22 14.11
CA TYR A 501 -2.69 28.91 15.01
C TYR A 501 -2.72 29.89 16.20
N LEU A 502 -1.54 30.33 16.66
CA LEU A 502 -1.40 31.36 17.69
C LEU A 502 -1.96 32.70 17.18
N ASP A 503 -1.65 33.08 15.93
CA ASP A 503 -2.19 34.26 15.25
C ASP A 503 -3.72 34.20 15.13
N SER A 504 -4.24 33.05 14.66
CA SER A 504 -5.70 32.85 14.55
C SER A 504 -6.40 33.03 15.90
N ARG A 505 -5.80 32.52 16.99
CA ARG A 505 -6.34 32.68 18.34
C ARG A 505 -6.31 34.15 18.78
N ALA A 506 -5.21 34.83 18.52
CA ALA A 506 -5.08 36.26 18.81
C ALA A 506 -6.13 37.07 18.02
N TRP A 507 -6.29 36.73 16.75
CA TRP A 507 -7.29 37.39 15.91
C TRP A 507 -8.73 37.21 16.42
N ALA A 508 -9.11 36.02 16.82
CA ALA A 508 -10.41 35.73 17.41
C ALA A 508 -10.65 36.56 18.70
N LEU A 509 -9.64 36.67 19.59
CA LEU A 509 -9.69 37.51 20.79
C LEU A 509 -9.79 38.99 20.45
N TYR A 510 -9.05 39.45 19.43
CA TYR A 510 -9.14 40.81 18.94
C TYR A 510 -10.57 41.14 18.49
N LYS A 511 -11.19 40.27 17.70
CA LYS A 511 -12.59 40.42 17.25
C LYS A 511 -13.61 40.36 18.40
N GLN A 512 -13.29 39.68 19.51
CA GLN A 512 -14.07 39.75 20.76
C GLN A 512 -13.86 41.05 21.54
N GLY A 513 -12.95 41.93 21.11
CA GLY A 513 -12.62 43.17 21.83
C GLY A 513 -11.63 42.97 23.00
N LYS A 514 -11.09 41.79 23.20
CA LYS A 514 -10.08 41.44 24.24
C LYS A 514 -8.67 41.79 23.78
N ILE A 515 -8.44 43.09 23.46
CA ILE A 515 -7.26 43.54 22.72
C ILE A 515 -5.95 43.25 23.45
N LYS A 516 -5.89 43.39 24.78
CA LYS A 516 -4.66 43.09 25.55
C LYS A 516 -4.28 41.63 25.51
N GLU A 517 -5.27 40.75 25.72
CA GLU A 517 -5.06 39.30 25.65
C GLU A 517 -4.70 38.88 24.23
N ALA A 518 -5.35 39.46 23.21
CA ALA A 518 -5.02 39.24 21.81
C ALA A 518 -3.54 39.58 21.53
N LEU A 519 -3.06 40.73 22.02
CA LEU A 519 -1.67 41.14 21.83
C LEU A 519 -0.67 40.14 22.44
N GLU A 520 -0.99 39.60 23.62
CA GLU A 520 -0.12 38.55 24.24
C GLU A 520 0.02 37.31 23.36
N TRP A 521 -1.08 36.86 22.77
CA TRP A 521 -1.06 35.70 21.86
C TRP A 521 -0.38 36.05 20.53
N GLN A 522 -0.58 37.26 20.03
CA GLN A 522 0.05 37.72 18.79
C GLN A 522 1.58 37.81 18.92
N LEU A 523 2.08 38.25 20.07
CA LEU A 523 3.52 38.27 20.36
C LEU A 523 4.09 36.84 20.50
N LYS A 524 3.30 35.86 20.95
CA LYS A 524 3.71 34.46 20.92
C LYS A 524 3.79 33.94 19.48
N ALA A 525 2.82 34.30 18.63
CA ALA A 525 2.84 33.94 17.21
C ALA A 525 4.08 34.48 16.51
N LEU A 526 4.42 35.76 16.77
CA LEU A 526 5.61 36.39 16.20
C LEU A 526 6.92 35.65 16.58
N LYS A 527 7.01 35.11 17.79
CA LYS A 527 8.21 34.37 18.25
C LYS A 527 8.38 33.02 17.55
N GLN A 528 7.33 32.49 16.93
CA GLN A 528 7.37 31.23 16.22
C GLN A 528 7.59 31.38 14.70
N THR A 529 7.78 32.62 14.22
CA THR A 529 8.04 32.95 12.82
C THR A 529 9.43 33.56 12.67
N GLU A 530 10.37 32.82 12.09
CA GLU A 530 11.80 33.22 12.01
C GLU A 530 12.01 34.47 11.14
N GLU A 531 11.29 34.57 10.01
CA GLU A 531 11.43 35.67 9.03
C GLU A 531 10.31 36.73 9.13
N GLY A 532 9.34 36.52 10.02
CA GLY A 532 8.12 37.31 10.10
C GLY A 532 7.09 36.91 9.02
N ASP A 533 5.86 37.29 9.27
CA ASP A 533 4.72 37.05 8.37
C ASP A 533 3.92 38.35 8.23
N ALA A 534 3.52 38.68 7.00
CA ALA A 534 2.83 39.93 6.69
C ALA A 534 1.49 40.08 7.43
N GLU A 535 0.73 38.97 7.59
CA GLU A 535 -0.53 38.99 8.34
C GLU A 535 -0.28 39.13 9.85
N ILE A 536 0.73 38.46 10.40
CA ILE A 536 1.11 38.59 11.83
C ILE A 536 1.52 40.02 12.14
N PHE A 537 2.31 40.64 11.28
CA PHE A 537 2.69 42.07 11.45
C PHE A 537 1.49 43.01 11.25
N LEU A 538 0.61 42.76 10.30
CA LEU A 538 -0.61 43.50 10.09
C LEU A 538 -1.50 43.44 11.34
N HIS A 539 -1.74 42.24 11.90
CA HIS A 539 -2.56 42.07 13.10
C HIS A 539 -1.94 42.77 14.31
N LEU A 540 -0.60 42.73 14.48
CA LEU A 540 0.09 43.53 15.50
C LEU A 540 -0.13 45.01 15.30
N GLY A 541 -0.01 45.52 14.08
CA GLY A 541 -0.28 46.91 13.74
C GLY A 541 -1.71 47.36 14.10
N GLU A 542 -2.71 46.54 13.77
CA GLU A 542 -4.11 46.82 14.12
C GLU A 542 -4.35 46.77 15.63
N MET A 543 -3.77 45.82 16.36
CA MET A 543 -3.90 45.72 17.80
C MET A 543 -3.26 46.92 18.52
N TYR A 544 -2.06 47.34 18.09
CA TYR A 544 -1.40 48.54 18.67
C TYR A 544 -2.15 49.81 18.33
N LEU A 545 -2.70 49.93 17.13
CA LEU A 545 -3.54 51.08 16.78
C LEU A 545 -4.77 51.15 17.69
N LYS A 546 -5.44 50.04 17.94
CA LYS A 546 -6.59 49.94 18.84
C LYS A 546 -6.26 50.28 20.28
N LEU A 547 -5.02 49.98 20.71
CA LEU A 547 -4.46 50.35 22.03
C LEU A 547 -3.97 51.80 22.09
N LYS A 548 -4.18 52.61 21.05
CA LYS A 548 -3.71 53.99 20.94
C LYS A 548 -2.19 54.13 21.03
N GLN A 549 -1.44 53.20 20.48
CA GLN A 549 0.01 53.18 20.39
C GLN A 549 0.49 53.32 18.92
N PRO A 550 0.32 54.52 18.31
CA PRO A 550 0.51 54.69 16.86
C PRO A 550 1.98 54.46 16.41
N LYS A 551 2.96 54.72 17.26
CA LYS A 551 4.39 54.45 16.94
C LYS A 551 4.65 52.98 16.74
N ALA A 552 4.21 52.12 17.67
CA ALA A 552 4.35 50.69 17.56
C ALA A 552 3.52 50.12 16.40
N ALA A 553 2.29 50.65 16.20
CA ALA A 553 1.48 50.28 15.08
C ALA A 553 2.19 50.52 13.74
N ARG A 554 2.78 51.71 13.55
CA ARG A 554 3.54 52.06 12.34
C ARG A 554 4.73 51.11 12.14
N GLU A 555 5.52 50.86 13.19
CA GLU A 555 6.66 49.97 13.10
C GLU A 555 6.29 48.57 12.51
N TYR A 556 5.23 47.95 13.03
CA TYR A 556 4.82 46.64 12.55
C TYR A 556 4.17 46.69 11.17
N LEU A 557 3.41 47.74 10.84
CA LEU A 557 2.83 47.89 9.50
C LEU A 557 3.89 48.16 8.42
N ASP A 558 4.96 48.88 8.75
CA ASP A 558 6.10 49.08 7.84
C ASP A 558 6.85 47.75 7.64
N LYS A 559 7.03 46.92 8.69
CA LYS A 559 7.56 45.55 8.57
C LYS A 559 6.67 44.70 7.68
N ALA A 560 5.34 44.75 7.86
CA ALA A 560 4.39 44.05 7.00
C ALA A 560 4.52 44.46 5.52
N ALA A 561 4.62 45.77 5.27
CA ALA A 561 4.74 46.29 3.91
C ALA A 561 6.06 45.97 3.21
N ALA A 562 7.12 45.69 3.99
CA ALA A 562 8.45 45.36 3.48
C ALA A 562 8.59 43.89 3.02
N ILE A 563 7.66 43.00 3.41
CA ILE A 563 7.66 41.60 2.98
C ILE A 563 7.41 41.52 1.47
N LYS A 564 8.19 40.68 0.79
CA LYS A 564 7.98 40.38 -0.64
C LYS A 564 6.81 39.41 -0.83
N ASP A 565 6.19 39.45 -1.98
CA ASP A 565 5.14 38.51 -2.41
C ASP A 565 3.90 38.44 -1.48
N ILE A 566 3.46 39.61 -1.00
CA ILE A 566 2.24 39.75 -0.18
C ILE A 566 1.01 39.57 -1.06
N GLU A 567 0.03 38.77 -0.58
CA GLU A 567 -1.28 38.64 -1.23
C GLU A 567 -1.95 40.01 -1.41
N PRO A 568 -2.61 40.28 -2.56
CA PRO A 568 -3.15 41.60 -2.88
C PRO A 568 -4.15 42.16 -1.86
N ASP A 569 -4.96 41.30 -1.23
CA ASP A 569 -5.93 41.67 -0.20
C ASP A 569 -5.24 42.07 1.11
N VAL A 570 -4.20 41.35 1.54
CA VAL A 570 -3.38 41.71 2.70
C VAL A 570 -2.66 43.03 2.45
N LYS A 571 -2.07 43.22 1.27
CA LYS A 571 -1.40 44.46 0.89
C LYS A 571 -2.36 45.66 0.91
N ALA A 572 -3.56 45.49 0.37
CA ALA A 572 -4.59 46.55 0.40
C ALA A 572 -4.99 46.91 1.84
N ARG A 573 -5.11 45.91 2.72
CA ARG A 573 -5.45 46.08 4.12
C ARG A 573 -4.34 46.79 4.89
N ILE A 574 -3.05 46.43 4.69
CA ILE A 574 -1.90 47.15 5.26
C ILE A 574 -1.95 48.61 4.89
N GLN A 575 -2.17 48.93 3.61
CA GLN A 575 -2.27 50.33 3.14
C GLN A 575 -3.45 51.07 3.76
N ALA A 576 -4.59 50.41 3.92
CA ALA A 576 -5.79 51.01 4.54
C ALA A 576 -5.54 51.33 6.03
N VAL A 577 -4.83 50.48 6.77
CA VAL A 577 -4.51 50.72 8.18
C VAL A 577 -3.43 51.78 8.34
N LEU A 578 -2.41 51.82 7.48
CA LEU A 578 -1.39 52.88 7.46
C LEU A 578 -2.00 54.30 7.29
N LYS A 579 -3.06 54.42 6.47
CA LYS A 579 -3.77 55.69 6.28
C LYS A 579 -4.53 56.16 7.52
N GLN A 580 -4.82 55.29 8.47
CA GLN A 580 -5.50 55.62 9.72
C GLN A 580 -4.54 56.11 10.82
N LEU A 581 -3.25 56.00 10.59
CA LEU A 581 -2.24 56.46 11.53
C LEU A 581 -2.12 58.01 11.46
N PRO A 582 -1.99 58.67 12.62
CA PRO A 582 -1.84 60.11 12.68
C PRO A 582 -0.49 60.56 12.09
#